data_7ca5a82d13a16133f9c3883db2202ed4
#
_entry.id   7ca5a82d13a16133f9c3883db2202ed4
#
_cell.length_a   1.000
_cell.length_b   1.000
_cell.length_c   1.000
_cell.angle_alpha   90.00
_cell.angle_beta   90.00
_cell.angle_gamma   90.00
#
_symmetry.space_group_name_H-M   'P 1'
#
loop_
_entity.id
_entity.type
_entity.pdbx_description
1 polymer ?
#
loop_
_entity_poly.entity_id
_entity_poly.type
_entity_poly.pdbx_seq_one_letter_code
_entity_poly.pdbx_strand_id
1 'polypeptide(L)'
;MPKPVPLGTRSEAETTVQFKNTLTAWRDHLPPVYSTPHMIGIMEAAAYSALEPYCEGDEVSVGTAINIVHRAPAVEGQKITTEAVLESFDGRFYTFRVSASNGVEVIGYGTIGRAIVSKAKFEEKQKQKQRAATVLRD
;
A
#
# COMPACT_ATOMS: atom_id res chain seq x y z
N MET A 1 -21.84 -5.16 3.24
CA MET A 1 -21.24 -5.70 2.00
C MET A 1 -20.67 -4.56 1.16
N PRO A 2 -19.42 -4.65 0.75
CA PRO A 2 -18.89 -3.60 -0.14
C PRO A 2 -19.62 -3.58 -1.47
N LYS A 3 -19.65 -2.42 -2.11
CA LYS A 3 -20.17 -2.29 -3.45
C LYS A 3 -19.29 -3.08 -4.42
N PRO A 4 -19.88 -3.64 -5.51
CA PRO A 4 -19.05 -4.28 -6.52
C PRO A 4 -18.02 -3.31 -7.10
N VAL A 5 -16.78 -3.76 -7.23
CA VAL A 5 -15.69 -2.95 -7.78
C VAL A 5 -15.35 -3.45 -9.18
N PRO A 6 -15.55 -2.64 -10.22
CA PRO A 6 -15.23 -3.08 -11.58
C PRO A 6 -13.75 -3.38 -11.76
N LEU A 7 -13.41 -4.43 -12.49
CA LEU A 7 -12.02 -4.66 -12.91
C LEU A 7 -11.58 -3.45 -13.75
N GLY A 8 -10.33 -3.07 -13.60
CA GLY A 8 -9.81 -1.88 -14.26
C GLY A 8 -9.99 -0.60 -13.46
N THR A 9 -10.70 -0.66 -12.31
CA THR A 9 -10.77 0.49 -11.40
C THR A 9 -9.37 0.92 -11.05
N ARG A 10 -9.08 2.21 -11.18
CA ARG A 10 -7.73 2.73 -11.04
C ARG A 10 -7.70 3.98 -10.18
N SER A 11 -6.57 4.24 -9.58
CA SER A 11 -6.31 5.46 -8.84
C SER A 11 -4.83 5.78 -8.93
N GLU A 12 -4.49 7.04 -8.70
CA GLU A 12 -3.12 7.52 -8.72
C GLU A 12 -2.81 8.15 -7.37
N ALA A 13 -1.53 8.16 -7.03
CA ALA A 13 -1.03 8.89 -5.88
C ALA A 13 0.33 9.46 -6.26
N GLU A 14 0.65 10.64 -5.75
CA GLU A 14 1.95 11.24 -6.01
C GLU A 14 2.53 11.85 -4.74
N THR A 15 3.85 11.91 -4.72
CA THR A 15 4.60 12.52 -3.63
C THR A 15 5.92 13.02 -4.21
N THR A 16 6.60 13.88 -3.46
CA THR A 16 7.96 14.30 -3.80
C THR A 16 8.89 13.67 -2.79
N VAL A 17 9.99 13.09 -3.26
CA VAL A 17 10.97 12.46 -2.37
C VAL A 17 11.61 13.53 -1.49
N GLN A 18 11.43 13.40 -0.17
CA GLN A 18 12.04 14.27 0.83
C GLN A 18 13.18 13.52 1.49
N PHE A 19 14.08 14.24 2.15
CA PHE A 19 15.21 13.61 2.85
C PHE A 19 14.74 12.49 3.79
N LYS A 20 13.65 12.73 4.54
CA LYS A 20 13.11 11.74 5.48
C LYS A 20 12.66 10.43 4.82
N ASN A 21 12.48 10.44 3.49
CA ASN A 21 12.08 9.26 2.73
C ASN A 21 13.28 8.49 2.16
N THR A 22 14.50 8.92 2.44
CA THR A 22 15.71 8.31 1.88
C THR A 22 16.34 7.33 2.87
N LEU A 23 17.18 6.44 2.33
CA LEU A 23 17.93 5.50 3.16
C LEU A 23 18.87 6.23 4.13
N THR A 24 19.43 7.36 3.70
CA THR A 24 20.35 8.16 4.54
C THR A 24 19.66 8.65 5.81
N ALA A 25 18.36 8.96 5.74
CA ALA A 25 17.60 9.39 6.92
C ALA A 25 17.47 8.27 7.96
N TRP A 26 17.51 7.01 7.52
CA TRP A 26 17.47 5.84 8.40
C TRP A 26 18.86 5.51 8.94
N ARG A 27 19.88 5.53 8.10
CA ARG A 27 21.28 5.29 8.45
C ARG A 27 22.17 6.17 7.59
N ASP A 28 22.96 7.02 8.21
CA ASP A 28 23.70 8.09 7.54
C ASP A 28 24.75 7.60 6.54
N HIS A 29 25.20 6.36 6.66
CA HIS A 29 26.20 5.78 5.74
C HIS A 29 25.57 5.16 4.48
N LEU A 30 24.23 5.13 4.39
CA LEU A 30 23.53 4.59 3.22
C LEU A 30 23.34 5.66 2.15
N PRO A 31 23.19 5.27 0.88
CA PRO A 31 22.99 6.26 -0.20
C PRO A 31 21.67 7.04 -0.05
N PRO A 32 21.66 8.31 -0.50
CA PRO A 32 20.49 9.19 -0.35
C PRO A 32 19.42 8.92 -1.42
N VAL A 33 18.91 7.70 -1.45
CA VAL A 33 17.89 7.29 -2.43
C VAL A 33 16.59 6.93 -1.71
N TYR A 34 15.49 7.06 -2.43
CA TYR A 34 14.13 6.77 -1.97
C TYR A 34 14.07 5.34 -1.43
N SER A 35 13.59 5.17 -0.21
CA SER A 35 13.57 3.85 0.41
C SER A 35 12.44 2.98 -0.14
N THR A 36 12.68 1.68 -0.21
CA THR A 36 11.68 0.71 -0.66
C THR A 36 10.39 0.77 0.18
N PRO A 37 10.44 0.81 1.52
CA PRO A 37 9.20 0.93 2.30
C PRO A 37 8.38 2.18 1.96
N HIS A 38 9.02 3.31 1.70
CA HIS A 38 8.31 4.53 1.32
C HIS A 38 7.66 4.39 -0.06
N MET A 39 8.37 3.76 -1.01
CA MET A 39 7.80 3.50 -2.34
C MET A 39 6.58 2.59 -2.24
N ILE A 40 6.67 1.51 -1.47
CA ILE A 40 5.54 0.61 -1.26
C ILE A 40 4.39 1.35 -0.59
N GLY A 41 4.69 2.24 0.36
CA GLY A 41 3.68 3.04 1.04
C GLY A 41 2.84 3.89 0.09
N ILE A 42 3.46 4.56 -0.88
CA ILE A 42 2.71 5.35 -1.86
C ILE A 42 1.93 4.45 -2.83
N MET A 43 2.45 3.28 -3.16
CA MET A 43 1.72 2.29 -3.95
C MET A 43 0.48 1.80 -3.21
N GLU A 44 0.60 1.53 -1.92
CA GLU A 44 -0.54 1.14 -1.09
C GLU A 44 -1.57 2.26 -0.99
N ALA A 45 -1.13 3.51 -0.91
CA ALA A 45 -2.04 4.66 -0.89
C ALA A 45 -2.87 4.72 -2.18
N ALA A 46 -2.27 4.45 -3.33
CA ALA A 46 -2.99 4.41 -4.60
C ALA A 46 -4.04 3.30 -4.61
N ALA A 47 -3.66 2.09 -4.18
CA ALA A 47 -4.59 0.96 -4.12
C ALA A 47 -5.72 1.21 -3.11
N TYR A 48 -5.40 1.78 -1.96
CA TYR A 48 -6.39 2.17 -0.96
C TYR A 48 -7.40 3.15 -1.54
N SER A 49 -6.93 4.19 -2.22
CA SER A 49 -7.80 5.21 -2.81
C SER A 49 -8.74 4.63 -3.88
N ALA A 50 -8.29 3.61 -4.60
CA ALA A 50 -9.11 2.96 -5.62
C ALA A 50 -10.32 2.24 -5.00
N LEU A 51 -10.18 1.68 -3.80
CA LEU A 51 -11.23 0.92 -3.13
C LEU A 51 -12.13 1.80 -2.23
N GLU A 52 -11.62 2.93 -1.76
CA GLU A 52 -12.33 3.75 -0.79
C GLU A 52 -13.77 4.11 -1.19
N PRO A 53 -14.03 4.52 -2.46
CA PRO A 53 -15.40 4.86 -2.86
C PRO A 53 -16.38 3.68 -2.80
N TYR A 54 -15.90 2.46 -2.73
CA TYR A 54 -16.73 1.25 -2.73
C TYR A 54 -16.95 0.68 -1.32
N CYS A 55 -16.33 1.27 -0.31
CA CYS A 55 -16.55 0.89 1.08
C CYS A 55 -17.83 1.53 1.60
N GLU A 56 -18.60 0.78 2.37
CA GLU A 56 -19.86 1.23 2.96
C GLU A 56 -19.79 1.14 4.48
N GLY A 57 -20.48 2.06 5.16
CA GLY A 57 -20.54 2.07 6.62
C GLY A 57 -19.15 2.20 7.24
N ASP A 58 -18.78 1.25 8.08
CA ASP A 58 -17.48 1.23 8.75
C ASP A 58 -16.41 0.43 7.99
N GLU A 59 -16.70 0.05 6.74
CA GLU A 59 -15.76 -0.73 5.95
C GLU A 59 -14.50 0.05 5.62
N VAL A 60 -13.36 -0.64 5.71
CA VAL A 60 -12.05 -0.11 5.32
C VAL A 60 -11.28 -1.20 4.58
N SER A 61 -10.33 -0.82 3.74
CA SER A 61 -9.46 -1.81 3.13
C SER A 61 -8.13 -1.87 3.86
N VAL A 62 -7.58 -3.07 3.96
CA VAL A 62 -6.27 -3.33 4.57
C VAL A 62 -5.39 -4.10 3.59
N GLY A 63 -4.07 -3.90 3.69
CA GLY A 63 -3.11 -4.60 2.85
C GLY A 63 -2.98 -6.06 3.26
N THR A 64 -2.91 -6.97 2.29
CA THR A 64 -2.83 -8.42 2.54
C THR A 64 -1.65 -9.09 1.86
N ALA A 65 -1.12 -8.50 0.79
CA ALA A 65 0.00 -9.12 0.05
C ALA A 65 0.79 -8.03 -0.67
N ILE A 66 2.10 -8.21 -0.72
CA ILE A 66 3.02 -7.29 -1.38
C ILE A 66 3.99 -8.11 -2.24
N ASN A 67 3.98 -7.86 -3.54
CA ASN A 67 4.91 -8.45 -4.49
C ASN A 67 5.46 -7.34 -5.38
N ILE A 68 6.52 -6.69 -4.91
CA ILE A 68 7.06 -5.47 -5.54
C ILE A 68 8.53 -5.67 -5.90
N VAL A 69 8.89 -5.22 -7.10
CA VAL A 69 10.27 -5.08 -7.54
C VAL A 69 10.63 -3.60 -7.48
N HIS A 70 11.67 -3.24 -6.73
CA HIS A 70 12.23 -1.90 -6.71
C HIS A 70 13.36 -1.88 -7.73
N ARG A 71 13.06 -1.42 -8.93
CA ARG A 71 13.91 -1.59 -10.10
C ARG A 71 15.00 -0.53 -10.24
N ALA A 72 14.71 0.72 -9.85
CA ALA A 72 15.62 1.83 -10.05
C ALA A 72 15.51 2.81 -8.89
N PRO A 73 16.60 3.54 -8.60
CA PRO A 73 16.57 4.51 -7.51
C PRO A 73 15.85 5.80 -7.90
N ALA A 74 15.34 6.50 -6.89
CA ALA A 74 14.88 7.87 -7.03
C ALA A 74 15.61 8.69 -5.98
N VAL A 75 15.79 9.99 -6.24
CA VAL A 75 16.54 10.88 -5.37
C VAL A 75 15.66 12.00 -4.84
N GLU A 76 16.13 12.64 -3.79
CA GLU A 76 15.45 13.77 -3.16
C GLU A 76 15.08 14.83 -4.20
N GLY A 77 13.86 15.35 -4.12
CA GLY A 77 13.34 16.36 -5.03
C GLY A 77 12.60 15.80 -6.23
N GLN A 78 12.75 14.51 -6.55
CA GLN A 78 12.02 13.91 -7.66
C GLN A 78 10.57 13.66 -7.26
N LYS A 79 9.66 13.90 -8.20
CA LYS A 79 8.24 13.62 -8.03
C LYS A 79 7.96 12.18 -8.38
N ILE A 80 7.35 11.44 -7.45
CA ILE A 80 6.96 10.05 -7.66
C ILE A 80 5.48 10.02 -8.00
N THR A 81 5.15 9.44 -9.15
CA THR A 81 3.77 9.21 -9.57
C THR A 81 3.50 7.71 -9.56
N THR A 82 2.41 7.32 -8.91
CA THR A 82 2.07 5.92 -8.72
C THR A 82 0.67 5.66 -9.24
N GLU A 83 0.48 4.53 -9.89
CA GLU A 83 -0.82 4.09 -10.38
C GLU A 83 -1.12 2.70 -9.84
N ALA A 84 -2.38 2.48 -9.45
CA ALA A 84 -2.90 1.17 -9.07
C ALA A 84 -4.13 0.87 -9.92
N VAL A 85 -4.17 -0.34 -10.51
CA VAL A 85 -5.26 -0.79 -11.37
C VAL A 85 -5.74 -2.14 -10.86
N LEU A 86 -7.04 -2.26 -10.57
CA LEU A 86 -7.61 -3.51 -10.10
C LEU A 86 -7.56 -4.55 -11.21
N GLU A 87 -6.83 -5.63 -10.96
CA GLU A 87 -6.58 -6.69 -11.93
C GLU A 87 -7.48 -7.92 -11.70
N SER A 88 -7.76 -8.25 -10.44
CA SER A 88 -8.59 -9.41 -10.12
C SER A 88 -9.20 -9.29 -8.72
N PHE A 89 -10.27 -10.06 -8.52
CA PHE A 89 -10.96 -10.17 -7.24
C PHE A 89 -11.50 -11.60 -7.12
N ASP A 90 -11.17 -12.29 -6.04
CA ASP A 90 -11.53 -13.70 -5.86
C ASP A 90 -12.71 -13.90 -4.91
N GLY A 91 -13.44 -12.84 -4.57
CA GLY A 91 -14.54 -12.86 -3.60
C GLY A 91 -14.13 -12.31 -2.24
N ARG A 92 -12.85 -12.20 -1.97
CA ARG A 92 -12.30 -11.68 -0.70
C ARG A 92 -11.12 -10.75 -0.92
N PHE A 93 -10.17 -11.13 -1.78
CA PHE A 93 -8.94 -10.39 -2.00
C PHE A 93 -8.97 -9.67 -3.35
N TYR A 94 -8.63 -8.38 -3.30
CA TYR A 94 -8.48 -7.52 -4.47
C TYR A 94 -7.00 -7.49 -4.80
N THR A 95 -6.63 -7.81 -6.04
CA THR A 95 -5.24 -7.72 -6.50
C THR A 95 -5.10 -6.55 -7.45
N PHE A 96 -4.22 -5.62 -7.08
CA PHE A 96 -3.91 -4.43 -7.88
C PHE A 96 -2.55 -4.59 -8.54
N ARG A 97 -2.48 -4.27 -9.82
CA ARG A 97 -1.21 -4.04 -10.48
C ARG A 97 -0.81 -2.61 -10.19
N VAL A 98 0.43 -2.42 -9.72
CA VAL A 98 0.92 -1.10 -9.33
C VAL A 98 2.23 -0.79 -10.03
N SER A 99 2.49 0.51 -10.25
CA SER A 99 3.76 0.98 -10.78
C SER A 99 4.05 2.37 -10.21
N ALA A 100 5.33 2.68 -10.10
CA ALA A 100 5.80 4.00 -9.65
C ALA A 100 6.88 4.50 -10.60
N SER A 101 6.86 5.80 -10.88
CA SER A 101 7.81 6.46 -11.77
C SER A 101 8.34 7.73 -11.12
N ASN A 102 9.59 8.07 -11.42
CA ASN A 102 10.20 9.33 -10.96
C ASN A 102 10.21 10.42 -12.03
N GLY A 103 9.45 10.21 -13.13
CA GLY A 103 9.42 11.14 -14.25
C GLY A 103 10.46 10.86 -15.33
N VAL A 104 11.46 10.03 -15.00
CA VAL A 104 12.51 9.63 -15.93
C VAL A 104 12.31 8.17 -16.34
N GLU A 105 12.00 7.32 -15.37
CA GLU A 105 11.84 5.89 -15.58
C GLU A 105 10.92 5.29 -14.53
N VAL A 106 10.46 4.08 -14.79
CA VAL A 106 9.72 3.29 -13.81
C VAL A 106 10.72 2.85 -12.74
N ILE A 107 10.45 3.21 -11.49
CA ILE A 107 11.35 2.86 -10.37
C ILE A 107 10.90 1.60 -9.64
N GLY A 108 9.64 1.20 -9.80
CA GLY A 108 9.12 -0.01 -9.17
C GLY A 108 7.80 -0.42 -9.76
N TYR A 109 7.48 -1.72 -9.60
CA TYR A 109 6.23 -2.28 -10.12
C TYR A 109 5.95 -3.62 -9.45
N GLY A 110 4.73 -4.09 -9.61
CA GLY A 110 4.32 -5.39 -9.10
C GLY A 110 2.85 -5.44 -8.75
N THR A 111 2.52 -6.20 -7.73
CA THR A 111 1.14 -6.36 -7.29
C THR A 111 0.99 -6.13 -5.79
N ILE A 112 -0.18 -5.61 -5.41
CA ILE A 112 -0.57 -5.41 -4.02
C ILE A 112 -1.95 -6.03 -3.84
N GLY A 113 -2.09 -6.86 -2.81
CA GLY A 113 -3.37 -7.43 -2.41
C GLY A 113 -3.99 -6.61 -1.29
N ARG A 114 -5.31 -6.45 -1.33
CA ARG A 114 -6.07 -5.77 -0.29
C ARG A 114 -7.37 -6.53 -0.02
N ALA A 115 -7.91 -6.35 1.18
CA ALA A 115 -9.22 -6.88 1.55
C ALA A 115 -10.04 -5.78 2.21
N ILE A 116 -11.35 -5.78 1.98
CA ILE A 116 -12.28 -4.86 2.65
C ILE A 116 -12.84 -5.56 3.87
N VAL A 117 -12.74 -4.91 5.02
CA VAL A 117 -13.15 -5.46 6.30
C VAL A 117 -14.04 -4.45 7.05
N SER A 118 -14.91 -4.95 7.93
CA SER A 118 -15.59 -4.10 8.89
C SER A 118 -14.57 -3.68 9.96
N LYS A 119 -14.38 -2.39 10.14
CA LYS A 119 -13.43 -1.86 11.12
C LYS A 119 -13.76 -2.39 12.53
N ALA A 120 -15.04 -2.35 12.92
CA ALA A 120 -15.46 -2.80 14.25
C ALA A 120 -15.16 -4.29 14.48
N LYS A 121 -15.49 -5.13 13.50
CA LYS A 121 -15.23 -6.57 13.59
C LYS A 121 -13.74 -6.88 13.59
N PHE A 122 -12.99 -6.16 12.79
CA PHE A 122 -11.53 -6.32 12.71
C PHE A 122 -10.87 -5.96 14.04
N GLU A 123 -11.25 -4.83 14.63
CA GLU A 123 -10.72 -4.38 15.92
C GLU A 123 -11.08 -5.35 17.05
N GLU A 124 -12.32 -5.86 17.06
CA GLU A 124 -12.75 -6.83 18.07
C GLU A 124 -11.91 -8.11 18.00
N LYS A 125 -11.65 -8.60 16.79
CA LYS A 125 -10.76 -9.76 16.60
C LYS A 125 -9.37 -9.51 17.14
N GLN A 126 -8.81 -8.31 16.92
CA GLN A 126 -7.48 -7.96 17.41
C GLN A 126 -7.45 -7.91 18.93
N LYS A 127 -8.49 -7.37 19.55
CA LYS A 127 -8.61 -7.36 21.03
C LYS A 127 -8.64 -8.76 21.60
N GLN A 128 -9.37 -9.67 20.98
CA GLN A 128 -9.44 -11.07 21.42
C GLN A 128 -8.09 -11.75 21.32
N LYS A 129 -7.35 -11.54 20.23
CA LYS A 129 -6.02 -12.09 20.04
C LYS A 129 -5.02 -11.51 21.04
N GLN A 130 -5.12 -10.23 21.34
CA GLN A 130 -4.25 -9.58 22.32
C GLN A 130 -4.48 -10.16 23.72
N ARG A 131 -5.75 -10.38 24.11
CA ARG A 131 -6.09 -11.00 25.39
C ARG A 131 -5.52 -12.43 25.48
N ALA A 132 -5.66 -13.21 24.41
CA ALA A 132 -5.12 -14.58 24.35
C ALA A 132 -3.59 -14.57 24.50
N ALA A 133 -2.90 -13.64 23.85
CA ALA A 133 -1.45 -13.50 23.95
C ALA A 133 -1.02 -13.16 25.38
N THR A 134 -1.78 -12.27 26.06
CA THR A 134 -1.51 -11.90 27.45
C THR A 134 -1.64 -13.11 28.37
N VAL A 135 -2.70 -13.90 28.19
CA VAL A 135 -2.90 -15.12 28.98
C VAL A 135 -1.75 -16.11 28.78
N LEU A 136 -1.27 -16.27 27.56
CA LEU A 136 -0.16 -17.17 27.28
C LEU A 136 1.17 -16.73 27.89
N ARG A 137 1.35 -15.43 28.12
CA ARG A 137 2.56 -14.89 28.78
C ARG A 137 2.55 -15.09 30.27
N ASP A 138 1.38 -15.01 30.87
CA ASP A 138 1.20 -15.17 32.32
C ASP A 138 1.23 -16.66 32.70
#